data_a685f0e42b9bd80a41a22d7cef6e5e1d
#
_entry.id   a685f0e42b9bd80a41a22d7cef6e5e1d
#
_cell.length_a   1.000
_cell.length_b   1.000
_cell.length_c   1.000
_cell.angle_alpha   90.00
_cell.angle_beta   90.00
_cell.angle_gamma   90.00
#
_symmetry.space_group_name_H-M   'P 1'
#
loop_
_entity.id
_entity.type
_entity.pdbx_description
1 polymer ?
#
loop_
_entity_poly.entity_id
_entity_poly.type
_entity_poly.pdbx_seq_one_letter_code
_entity_poly.pdbx_strand_id
1 'polypeptide(L)'
;MQRFKAAVVQLRSTEDTEQNLKRAAELVRAAAADGAQLITLPENATFLRTGATYNVGETLSGRIITFFSDLAREVDAAILLGSFQELAESGHRVYNTQVLIGPDGAIVQKYRKVHLFDIDIPGQVTMRESDNVAPGNEAVTADLFGTRLGMSICYDLRFPELYRKLLEAGAEVLLIPAAFTMQTGKDHWEVLLRARAIENQCYVIAAGQHGFHGGARTSYGHSMIIDPWGLVVARCSDGEGFATAWLDPNLVTSVRRNLPCGDHRRFR
;
A
#
# COMPACT_ATOMS: atom_id res chain seq x y z
N MET A 1 19.82 -12.51 3.67
CA MET A 1 18.40 -12.22 3.31
C MET A 1 17.77 -13.47 2.75
N GLN A 2 16.54 -13.76 3.16
CA GLN A 2 15.81 -14.93 2.68
C GLN A 2 14.81 -14.50 1.60
N ARG A 3 14.71 -15.28 0.52
CA ARG A 3 13.69 -15.09 -0.52
C ARG A 3 12.31 -15.40 0.08
N PHE A 4 11.32 -14.55 -0.21
CA PHE A 4 9.95 -14.76 0.26
C PHE A 4 8.92 -14.49 -0.85
N LYS A 5 7.73 -15.06 -0.72
CA LYS A 5 6.62 -14.86 -1.66
C LYS A 5 5.71 -13.76 -1.14
N ALA A 6 5.46 -12.74 -1.96
CA ALA A 6 4.52 -11.67 -1.66
C ALA A 6 3.26 -11.76 -2.52
N ALA A 7 2.14 -11.29 -1.96
CA ALA A 7 0.87 -11.12 -2.65
C ALA A 7 0.44 -9.66 -2.66
N VAL A 8 -0.10 -9.21 -3.79
CA VAL A 8 -0.91 -8.01 -3.90
C VAL A 8 -2.37 -8.39 -4.00
N VAL A 9 -3.20 -7.86 -3.13
CA VAL A 9 -4.65 -8.05 -3.13
C VAL A 9 -5.31 -6.86 -3.83
N GLN A 10 -6.33 -7.15 -4.63
CA GLN A 10 -7.19 -6.18 -5.28
C GLN A 10 -8.60 -6.29 -4.70
N LEU A 11 -9.09 -5.21 -4.11
CA LEU A 11 -10.39 -5.14 -3.43
C LEU A 11 -11.29 -4.07 -4.03
N ARG A 12 -12.59 -4.24 -3.81
CA ARG A 12 -13.61 -3.23 -4.02
C ARG A 12 -14.28 -2.89 -2.69
N SER A 13 -13.60 -2.10 -1.86
CA SER A 13 -14.14 -1.65 -0.58
C SER A 13 -15.28 -0.64 -0.78
N THR A 14 -16.21 -0.65 0.17
CA THR A 14 -17.38 0.25 0.24
C THR A 14 -17.44 0.93 1.62
N GLU A 15 -18.57 1.57 1.94
CA GLU A 15 -18.84 2.10 3.29
C GLU A 15 -19.30 1.02 4.29
N ASP A 16 -19.44 -0.24 3.85
CA ASP A 16 -19.77 -1.39 4.71
C ASP A 16 -18.49 -2.07 5.22
N THR A 17 -18.07 -1.68 6.42
CA THR A 17 -16.85 -2.22 7.05
C THR A 17 -16.92 -3.73 7.26
N GLU A 18 -18.08 -4.29 7.65
CA GLU A 18 -18.19 -5.74 7.91
C GLU A 18 -18.00 -6.55 6.63
N GLN A 19 -18.62 -6.11 5.55
CA GLN A 19 -18.46 -6.74 4.25
C GLN A 19 -17.01 -6.62 3.75
N ASN A 20 -16.39 -5.46 3.92
CA ASN A 20 -15.01 -5.25 3.53
C ASN A 20 -14.04 -6.16 4.31
N LEU A 21 -14.19 -6.27 5.64
CA LEU A 21 -13.38 -7.15 6.49
C LEU A 21 -13.54 -8.63 6.07
N LYS A 22 -14.77 -9.07 5.86
CA LYS A 22 -15.05 -10.44 5.38
C LYS A 22 -14.35 -10.72 4.07
N ARG A 23 -14.50 -9.82 3.08
CA ARG A 23 -13.90 -9.99 1.75
C ARG A 23 -12.39 -9.93 1.77
N ALA A 24 -11.80 -9.01 2.56
CA ALA A 24 -10.36 -8.95 2.77
C ALA A 24 -9.82 -10.26 3.36
N ALA A 25 -10.48 -10.81 4.39
CA ALA A 25 -10.07 -12.07 5.01
C ALA A 25 -10.14 -13.27 4.04
N GLU A 26 -11.17 -13.36 3.20
CA GLU A 26 -11.27 -14.41 2.17
C GLU A 26 -10.06 -14.38 1.23
N LEU A 27 -9.68 -13.18 0.73
CA LEU A 27 -8.55 -13.03 -0.19
C LEU A 27 -7.19 -13.21 0.51
N VAL A 28 -7.05 -12.78 1.77
CA VAL A 28 -5.86 -13.02 2.58
C VAL A 28 -5.64 -14.52 2.78
N ARG A 29 -6.68 -15.27 3.18
CA ARG A 29 -6.59 -16.75 3.32
C ARG A 29 -6.22 -17.43 2.02
N ALA A 30 -6.83 -17.01 0.90
CA ALA A 30 -6.51 -17.55 -0.41
C ALA A 30 -5.06 -17.27 -0.83
N ALA A 31 -4.56 -16.07 -0.60
CA ALA A 31 -3.16 -15.71 -0.89
C ALA A 31 -2.17 -16.47 0.00
N ALA A 32 -2.49 -16.64 1.29
CA ALA A 32 -1.69 -17.45 2.21
C ALA A 32 -1.66 -18.93 1.79
N ALA A 33 -2.80 -19.49 1.38
CA ALA A 33 -2.89 -20.85 0.84
C ALA A 33 -2.06 -21.04 -0.44
N ASP A 34 -1.85 -19.97 -1.24
CA ASP A 34 -0.92 -19.93 -2.38
C ASP A 34 0.55 -19.77 -1.95
N GLY A 35 0.82 -19.74 -0.64
CA GLY A 35 2.15 -19.66 -0.05
C GLY A 35 2.71 -18.26 0.09
N ALA A 36 1.89 -17.22 0.03
CA ALA A 36 2.34 -15.85 0.28
C ALA A 36 2.68 -15.65 1.77
N GLN A 37 3.85 -15.08 2.04
CA GLN A 37 4.36 -14.78 3.38
C GLN A 37 4.16 -13.30 3.76
N LEU A 38 4.07 -12.41 2.77
CA LEU A 38 3.63 -11.02 2.92
C LEU A 38 2.43 -10.78 2.03
N ILE A 39 1.30 -10.40 2.61
CA ILE A 39 0.04 -10.16 1.89
C ILE A 39 -0.33 -8.70 2.06
N THR A 40 -0.46 -7.98 0.94
CA THR A 40 -0.69 -6.53 0.95
C THR A 40 -2.11 -6.19 0.49
N LEU A 41 -2.82 -5.44 1.31
CA LEU A 41 -4.15 -4.92 1.04
C LEU A 41 -4.08 -3.48 0.49
N PRO A 42 -5.09 -2.99 -0.25
CA PRO A 42 -5.09 -1.63 -0.79
C PRO A 42 -5.39 -0.55 0.26
N GLU A 43 -5.21 0.72 -0.11
CA GLU A 43 -5.64 1.88 0.66
C GLU A 43 -7.15 1.83 0.94
N ASN A 44 -7.58 2.27 2.13
CA ASN A 44 -8.98 2.24 2.57
C ASN A 44 -9.62 0.84 2.53
N ALA A 45 -8.83 -0.19 2.85
CA ALA A 45 -9.27 -1.58 2.74
C ALA A 45 -10.50 -1.90 3.62
N THR A 46 -10.68 -1.20 4.73
CA THR A 46 -11.75 -1.45 5.69
C THR A 46 -12.97 -0.55 5.50
N PHE A 47 -12.77 0.65 4.98
CA PHE A 47 -13.84 1.62 4.74
C PHE A 47 -13.42 2.59 3.65
N LEU A 48 -14.16 2.64 2.54
CA LEU A 48 -13.92 3.59 1.46
C LEU A 48 -15.11 4.54 1.36
N ARG A 49 -14.89 5.80 1.79
CA ARG A 49 -15.92 6.84 1.80
C ARG A 49 -16.34 7.25 0.38
N THR A 50 -17.62 7.25 0.12
CA THR A 50 -18.21 7.66 -1.18
C THR A 50 -19.19 8.82 -1.07
N GLY A 51 -19.69 9.10 0.13
CA GLY A 51 -20.69 10.14 0.43
C GLY A 51 -20.27 11.02 1.60
N ALA A 52 -21.30 11.54 2.30
CA ALA A 52 -21.14 12.38 3.50
C ALA A 52 -20.89 11.57 4.77
N THR A 53 -20.94 10.25 4.72
CA THR A 53 -20.73 9.39 5.87
C THR A 53 -19.30 9.55 6.39
N TYR A 54 -19.18 9.83 7.69
CA TYR A 54 -17.89 9.90 8.36
C TYR A 54 -17.66 8.62 9.15
N ASN A 55 -16.56 7.96 8.89
CA ASN A 55 -16.05 6.98 9.84
C ASN A 55 -15.38 7.74 10.99
N VAL A 56 -15.72 7.38 12.21
CA VAL A 56 -15.14 8.02 13.40
C VAL A 56 -13.66 7.66 13.62
N GLY A 57 -13.12 6.75 12.84
CA GLY A 57 -11.79 6.19 13.04
C GLY A 57 -11.72 5.24 14.25
N GLU A 58 -10.66 4.46 14.30
CA GLU A 58 -10.34 3.58 15.44
C GLU A 58 -8.90 3.80 15.89
N THR A 59 -8.58 3.41 17.11
CA THR A 59 -7.20 3.42 17.60
C THR A 59 -6.43 2.20 17.06
N LEU A 60 -5.11 2.20 17.21
CA LEU A 60 -4.25 1.05 16.89
C LEU A 60 -4.51 -0.18 17.80
N SER A 61 -5.24 -0.03 18.87
CA SER A 61 -5.73 -1.13 19.73
C SER A 61 -7.22 -1.44 19.50
N GLY A 62 -7.81 -0.88 18.43
CA GLY A 62 -9.21 -1.05 18.10
C GLY A 62 -9.52 -2.38 17.40
N ARG A 63 -10.79 -2.57 17.09
CA ARG A 63 -11.34 -3.80 16.51
C ARG A 63 -10.71 -4.16 15.15
N ILE A 64 -10.46 -3.16 14.28
CA ILE A 64 -9.87 -3.38 12.96
C ILE A 64 -8.48 -4.01 13.08
N ILE A 65 -7.62 -3.43 13.92
CA ILE A 65 -6.26 -3.95 14.10
C ILE A 65 -6.30 -5.32 14.78
N THR A 66 -7.13 -5.52 15.79
CA THR A 66 -7.32 -6.83 16.43
C THR A 66 -7.71 -7.89 15.38
N PHE A 67 -8.68 -7.58 14.51
CA PHE A 67 -9.12 -8.49 13.44
C PHE A 67 -7.96 -8.92 12.52
N PHE A 68 -7.15 -7.98 12.04
CA PHE A 68 -6.03 -8.31 11.17
C PHE A 68 -4.86 -8.97 11.92
N SER A 69 -4.66 -8.67 13.20
CA SER A 69 -3.71 -9.36 14.07
C SER A 69 -4.07 -10.84 14.26
N ASP A 70 -5.34 -11.12 14.49
CA ASP A 70 -5.83 -12.50 14.61
C ASP A 70 -5.74 -13.23 13.28
N LEU A 71 -6.09 -12.56 12.17
CA LEU A 71 -5.99 -13.13 10.82
C LEU A 71 -4.53 -13.43 10.45
N ALA A 72 -3.57 -12.57 10.80
CA ALA A 72 -2.15 -12.80 10.54
C ALA A 72 -1.64 -14.05 11.26
N ARG A 73 -2.04 -14.25 12.54
CA ARG A 73 -1.73 -15.47 13.30
C ARG A 73 -2.40 -16.71 12.69
N GLU A 74 -3.66 -16.58 12.29
CA GLU A 74 -4.42 -17.67 11.66
C GLU A 74 -3.74 -18.21 10.40
N VAL A 75 -3.26 -17.30 9.54
CA VAL A 75 -2.67 -17.67 8.24
C VAL A 75 -1.15 -17.83 8.27
N ASP A 76 -0.50 -17.58 9.41
CA ASP A 76 0.97 -17.58 9.59
C ASP A 76 1.70 -16.74 8.52
N ALA A 77 1.18 -15.55 8.24
CA ALA A 77 1.75 -14.63 7.26
C ALA A 77 1.67 -13.18 7.74
N ALA A 78 2.63 -12.37 7.32
CA ALA A 78 2.58 -10.93 7.55
C ALA A 78 1.50 -10.28 6.69
N ILE A 79 0.74 -9.35 7.26
CA ILE A 79 -0.29 -8.60 6.57
C ILE A 79 0.06 -7.11 6.57
N LEU A 80 0.14 -6.51 5.39
CA LEU A 80 0.09 -5.07 5.25
C LEU A 80 -1.38 -4.66 5.11
N LEU A 81 -1.97 -4.14 6.19
CA LEU A 81 -3.20 -3.38 6.09
C LEU A 81 -2.89 -2.08 5.35
N GLY A 82 -3.31 -2.02 4.09
CA GLY A 82 -2.91 -0.97 3.17
C GLY A 82 -3.27 0.43 3.64
N SER A 83 -4.48 0.62 4.20
CA SER A 83 -4.73 1.64 5.19
C SER A 83 -6.11 1.50 5.86
N PHE A 84 -6.25 2.17 7.01
CA PHE A 84 -7.50 2.40 7.72
C PHE A 84 -7.51 3.82 8.30
N GLN A 85 -8.65 4.26 8.80
CA GLN A 85 -8.79 5.55 9.45
C GLN A 85 -8.40 5.43 10.92
N GLU A 86 -7.17 5.87 11.26
CA GLU A 86 -6.68 5.94 12.64
C GLU A 86 -7.20 7.22 13.29
N LEU A 87 -7.80 7.13 14.47
CA LEU A 87 -8.27 8.28 15.24
C LEU A 87 -7.08 9.19 15.60
N ALA A 88 -7.15 10.47 15.21
CA ALA A 88 -6.13 11.44 15.59
C ALA A 88 -6.35 11.92 17.04
N GLU A 89 -5.26 12.26 17.73
CA GLU A 89 -5.30 12.72 19.12
C GLU A 89 -6.21 13.95 19.34
N SER A 90 -6.35 14.80 18.30
CA SER A 90 -7.24 15.97 18.34
C SER A 90 -8.74 15.64 18.35
N GLY A 91 -9.11 14.39 18.03
CA GLY A 91 -10.50 13.93 17.97
C GLY A 91 -11.35 14.49 16.82
N HIS A 92 -10.82 15.44 16.02
CA HIS A 92 -11.57 16.11 14.94
C HIS A 92 -11.23 15.59 13.55
N ARG A 93 -10.06 14.96 13.37
CA ARG A 93 -9.61 14.36 12.12
C ARG A 93 -9.10 12.95 12.37
N VAL A 94 -8.94 12.20 11.29
CA VAL A 94 -8.30 10.88 11.30
C VAL A 94 -6.98 10.96 10.57
N TYR A 95 -6.10 9.98 10.77
CA TYR A 95 -4.99 9.71 9.87
C TYR A 95 -5.37 8.60 8.89
N ASN A 96 -4.89 8.69 7.67
CA ASN A 96 -4.89 7.59 6.72
C ASN A 96 -3.63 6.76 6.99
N THR A 97 -3.79 5.63 7.73
CA THR A 97 -2.68 4.90 8.33
C THR A 97 -2.52 3.51 7.77
N GLN A 98 -1.35 3.23 7.22
CA GLN A 98 -0.88 1.92 6.81
C GLN A 98 -0.28 1.21 8.02
N VAL A 99 -0.59 -0.09 8.21
CA VAL A 99 -0.06 -0.88 9.33
C VAL A 99 0.51 -2.20 8.80
N LEU A 100 1.76 -2.47 9.13
CA LEU A 100 2.39 -3.76 8.90
C LEU A 100 2.26 -4.62 10.16
N ILE A 101 1.64 -5.77 10.02
CA ILE A 101 1.39 -6.74 11.08
C ILE A 101 2.21 -8.01 10.78
N GLY A 102 2.98 -8.47 11.75
CA GLY A 102 3.77 -9.69 11.64
C GLY A 102 2.94 -10.98 11.71
N PRO A 103 3.53 -12.13 11.36
CA PRO A 103 2.84 -13.43 11.45
C PRO A 103 2.38 -13.76 12.89
N ASP A 104 3.07 -13.23 13.89
CA ASP A 104 2.71 -13.32 15.31
C ASP A 104 1.53 -12.42 15.70
N GLY A 105 1.00 -11.62 14.76
CA GLY A 105 -0.06 -10.65 14.97
C GLY A 105 0.39 -9.36 15.67
N ALA A 106 1.67 -9.16 15.91
CA ALA A 106 2.18 -7.91 16.45
C ALA A 106 2.28 -6.82 15.37
N ILE A 107 2.04 -5.56 15.74
CA ILE A 107 2.33 -4.44 14.86
C ILE A 107 3.86 -4.32 14.73
N VAL A 108 4.38 -4.52 13.53
CA VAL A 108 5.79 -4.31 13.19
C VAL A 108 6.08 -2.82 13.02
N GLN A 109 5.22 -2.13 12.25
CA GLN A 109 5.37 -0.71 11.98
C GLN A 109 4.06 -0.10 11.48
N LYS A 110 3.95 1.23 11.57
CA LYS A 110 2.87 2.02 10.97
C LYS A 110 3.42 3.22 10.20
N TYR A 111 2.66 3.68 9.22
CA TYR A 111 2.95 4.89 8.45
C TYR A 111 1.66 5.69 8.26
N ARG A 112 1.69 6.98 8.57
CA ARG A 112 0.62 7.94 8.32
C ARG A 112 0.88 8.67 7.02
N LYS A 113 -0.06 8.65 6.10
CA LYS A 113 0.06 9.30 4.77
C LYS A 113 0.53 10.74 4.89
N VAL A 114 1.61 11.07 4.18
CA VAL A 114 2.22 12.41 4.23
C VAL A 114 1.55 13.35 3.23
N HIS A 115 1.37 12.89 1.97
CA HIS A 115 0.79 13.73 0.92
C HIS A 115 -0.71 13.42 0.75
N LEU A 116 -1.54 14.38 1.15
CA LEU A 116 -2.99 14.26 1.06
C LEU A 116 -3.50 14.58 -0.33
N PHE A 117 -4.56 13.88 -0.75
CA PHE A 117 -5.11 13.98 -2.10
C PHE A 117 -6.09 15.16 -2.20
N ASP A 118 -5.53 16.36 -2.34
CA ASP A 118 -6.27 17.60 -2.57
C ASP A 118 -6.12 17.99 -4.03
N ILE A 119 -7.16 17.75 -4.81
CA ILE A 119 -7.15 18.02 -6.26
C ILE A 119 -8.45 18.68 -6.71
N ASP A 120 -8.33 19.45 -7.77
CA ASP A 120 -9.45 19.98 -8.53
C ASP A 120 -9.14 19.84 -10.03
N ILE A 121 -9.80 18.86 -10.67
CA ILE A 121 -9.72 18.65 -12.11
C ILE A 121 -11.07 19.04 -12.71
N PRO A 122 -11.19 20.22 -13.36
CA PRO A 122 -12.45 20.75 -13.84
C PRO A 122 -13.23 19.75 -14.70
N GLY A 123 -14.51 19.54 -14.35
CA GLY A 123 -15.40 18.59 -15.06
C GLY A 123 -15.12 17.11 -14.83
N GLN A 124 -14.16 16.75 -13.96
CA GLN A 124 -13.82 15.37 -13.68
C GLN A 124 -13.89 15.02 -12.20
N VAL A 125 -13.00 15.55 -11.37
CA VAL A 125 -12.94 15.20 -9.94
C VAL A 125 -12.43 16.38 -9.11
N THR A 126 -13.17 16.69 -8.06
CA THR A 126 -12.74 17.60 -6.98
C THR A 126 -12.71 16.79 -5.68
N MET A 127 -11.58 16.77 -4.99
CA MET A 127 -11.43 16.08 -3.72
C MET A 127 -10.49 16.84 -2.80
N ARG A 128 -10.88 16.96 -1.52
CA ARG A 128 -10.08 17.54 -0.45
C ARG A 128 -9.98 16.54 0.70
N GLU A 129 -8.91 15.71 0.68
CA GLU A 129 -8.64 14.75 1.74
C GLU A 129 -8.31 15.46 3.05
N SER A 130 -7.63 16.62 2.96
CA SER A 130 -7.21 17.43 4.12
C SER A 130 -8.35 17.99 4.97
N ASP A 131 -9.58 18.04 4.45
CA ASP A 131 -10.74 18.48 5.24
C ASP A 131 -11.00 17.55 6.43
N ASN A 132 -10.67 16.26 6.30
CA ASN A 132 -11.00 15.21 7.29
C ASN A 132 -9.77 14.42 7.76
N VAL A 133 -8.69 14.44 7.00
CA VAL A 133 -7.48 13.66 7.27
C VAL A 133 -6.34 14.60 7.67
N ALA A 134 -5.63 14.25 8.73
CA ALA A 134 -4.40 14.93 9.13
C ALA A 134 -3.21 14.30 8.42
N PRO A 135 -2.23 15.08 7.93
CA PRO A 135 -1.04 14.54 7.31
C PRO A 135 -0.09 13.92 8.35
N GLY A 136 0.62 12.86 7.95
CA GLY A 136 1.84 12.43 8.60
C GLY A 136 3.02 13.37 8.26
N ASN A 137 4.19 13.11 8.84
CA ASN A 137 5.36 13.97 8.68
C ASN A 137 6.69 13.20 8.58
N GLU A 138 6.64 11.86 8.47
CA GLU A 138 7.82 11.01 8.53
C GLU A 138 7.91 10.06 7.33
N ALA A 139 9.11 9.84 6.82
CA ALA A 139 9.43 8.72 5.95
C ALA A 139 9.72 7.50 6.83
N VAL A 140 8.98 6.42 6.64
CA VAL A 140 9.01 5.25 7.54
C VAL A 140 9.48 4.01 6.80
N THR A 141 10.38 3.26 7.43
CA THR A 141 10.80 1.93 7.00
C THR A 141 10.51 0.89 8.08
N ALA A 142 10.37 -0.37 7.65
CA ALA A 142 10.18 -1.52 8.53
C ALA A 142 11.11 -2.66 8.12
N ASP A 143 11.56 -3.48 9.07
CA ASP A 143 12.31 -4.70 8.77
C ASP A 143 11.39 -5.92 8.87
N LEU A 144 11.33 -6.71 7.80
CA LEU A 144 10.58 -7.95 7.74
C LEU A 144 11.34 -8.99 6.90
N PHE A 145 11.46 -10.23 7.40
CA PHE A 145 12.19 -11.32 6.74
C PHE A 145 13.64 -10.97 6.35
N GLY A 146 14.29 -10.09 7.13
CA GLY A 146 15.64 -9.61 6.84
C GLY A 146 15.72 -8.64 5.65
N THR A 147 14.60 -8.10 5.20
CA THR A 147 14.47 -7.12 4.11
C THR A 147 13.90 -5.81 4.66
N ARG A 148 14.43 -4.67 4.22
CA ARG A 148 13.92 -3.36 4.61
C ARG A 148 12.85 -2.89 3.64
N LEU A 149 11.65 -2.64 4.18
CA LEU A 149 10.47 -2.20 3.46
C LEU A 149 10.28 -0.69 3.65
N GLY A 150 10.06 0.06 2.58
CA GLY A 150 9.67 1.47 2.63
C GLY A 150 8.16 1.63 2.51
N MET A 151 7.56 2.41 3.39
CA MET A 151 6.10 2.58 3.50
C MET A 151 5.64 3.88 2.83
N SER A 152 4.54 3.80 2.07
CA SER A 152 3.88 4.95 1.44
C SER A 152 2.42 4.62 1.11
N ILE A 153 1.58 5.62 0.83
CA ILE A 153 0.16 5.43 0.49
C ILE A 153 -0.23 6.29 -0.71
N CYS A 154 -0.70 5.66 -1.80
CA CYS A 154 -1.47 6.25 -2.89
C CYS A 154 -0.85 7.53 -3.48
N TYR A 155 -1.32 8.72 -3.08
CA TYR A 155 -0.89 10.00 -3.62
C TYR A 155 0.60 10.27 -3.39
N ASP A 156 1.20 9.66 -2.35
CA ASP A 156 2.65 9.69 -2.11
C ASP A 156 3.44 9.24 -3.36
N LEU A 157 2.87 8.36 -4.19
CA LEU A 157 3.48 7.87 -5.42
C LEU A 157 3.92 8.99 -6.37
N ARG A 158 3.31 10.18 -6.29
CA ARG A 158 3.64 11.33 -7.14
C ARG A 158 4.86 12.12 -6.68
N PHE A 159 5.37 11.84 -5.48
CA PHE A 159 6.44 12.61 -4.83
C PHE A 159 7.73 11.79 -4.74
N PRO A 160 8.63 11.87 -5.75
CA PRO A 160 9.86 11.07 -5.79
C PRO A 160 10.78 11.33 -4.60
N GLU A 161 10.67 12.49 -3.96
CA GLU A 161 11.46 12.88 -2.79
C GLU A 161 11.26 11.93 -1.62
N LEU A 162 10.02 11.47 -1.36
CA LEU A 162 9.73 10.48 -0.33
C LEU A 162 10.48 9.16 -0.61
N TYR A 163 10.43 8.68 -1.85
CA TYR A 163 11.08 7.42 -2.23
C TYR A 163 12.59 7.51 -2.17
N ARG A 164 13.17 8.69 -2.43
CA ARG A 164 14.59 8.93 -2.22
C ARG A 164 14.98 8.84 -0.75
N LYS A 165 14.18 9.41 0.15
CA LYS A 165 14.38 9.25 1.61
C LYS A 165 14.27 7.79 2.05
N LEU A 166 13.29 7.04 1.52
CA LEU A 166 13.15 5.61 1.82
C LEU A 166 14.36 4.81 1.31
N LEU A 167 14.88 5.11 0.10
CA LEU A 167 16.10 4.50 -0.42
C LEU A 167 17.31 4.82 0.48
N GLU A 168 17.47 6.06 0.91
CA GLU A 168 18.55 6.49 1.82
C GLU A 168 18.45 5.80 3.19
N ALA A 169 17.23 5.48 3.64
CA ALA A 169 16.97 4.66 4.83
C ALA A 169 17.18 3.15 4.59
N GLY A 170 17.63 2.75 3.39
CA GLY A 170 17.98 1.38 3.04
C GLY A 170 16.86 0.52 2.49
N ALA A 171 15.72 1.10 2.10
CA ALA A 171 14.60 0.32 1.53
C ALA A 171 15.03 -0.50 0.32
N GLU A 172 14.56 -1.75 0.26
CA GLU A 172 14.76 -2.72 -0.82
C GLU A 172 13.43 -3.07 -1.49
N VAL A 173 12.32 -2.86 -0.78
CA VAL A 173 10.95 -3.05 -1.25
C VAL A 173 10.13 -1.81 -0.89
N LEU A 174 9.35 -1.30 -1.81
CA LEU A 174 8.45 -0.16 -1.62
C LEU A 174 7.01 -0.67 -1.57
N LEU A 175 6.30 -0.35 -0.50
CA LEU A 175 4.90 -0.73 -0.27
C LEU A 175 4.01 0.45 -0.64
N ILE A 176 3.11 0.27 -1.62
CA ILE A 176 2.31 1.35 -2.21
C ILE A 176 0.84 0.93 -2.36
N PRO A 177 0.09 0.77 -1.25
CA PRO A 177 -1.35 0.59 -1.33
C PRO A 177 -2.02 1.86 -1.85
N ALA A 178 -3.08 1.71 -2.65
CA ALA A 178 -3.72 2.86 -3.28
C ALA A 178 -5.21 2.65 -3.56
N ALA A 179 -5.92 3.77 -3.70
CA ALA A 179 -7.24 3.90 -4.29
C ALA A 179 -7.18 4.90 -5.47
N PHE A 180 -6.31 4.62 -6.43
CA PHE A 180 -6.10 5.49 -7.61
C PHE A 180 -7.37 5.61 -8.42
N THR A 181 -7.76 6.84 -8.76
CA THR A 181 -8.96 7.08 -9.57
C THR A 181 -8.82 6.48 -10.97
N MET A 182 -9.93 6.07 -11.57
CA MET A 182 -9.94 5.55 -12.94
C MET A 182 -9.32 6.53 -13.94
N GLN A 183 -9.60 7.84 -13.80
CA GLN A 183 -9.13 8.87 -14.72
C GLN A 183 -7.61 8.95 -14.79
N THR A 184 -6.96 9.01 -13.63
CA THR A 184 -5.50 9.14 -13.57
C THR A 184 -4.80 7.78 -13.55
N GLY A 185 -5.46 6.74 -13.08
CA GLY A 185 -4.87 5.40 -12.94
C GLY A 185 -4.47 4.81 -14.28
N LYS A 186 -5.35 4.88 -15.29
CA LYS A 186 -5.10 4.32 -16.62
C LYS A 186 -3.85 4.89 -17.31
N ASP A 187 -3.49 6.14 -17.00
CA ASP A 187 -2.37 6.83 -17.65
C ASP A 187 -1.12 6.90 -16.76
N HIS A 188 -1.28 6.91 -15.42
CA HIS A 188 -0.18 7.21 -14.50
C HIS A 188 0.25 6.02 -13.63
N TRP A 189 -0.65 5.07 -13.29
CA TRP A 189 -0.41 4.07 -12.25
C TRP A 189 0.82 3.23 -12.54
N GLU A 190 0.84 2.48 -13.63
CA GLU A 190 1.95 1.60 -13.99
C GLU A 190 3.24 2.39 -14.26
N VAL A 191 3.13 3.52 -14.97
CA VAL A 191 4.29 4.35 -15.34
C VAL A 191 5.01 4.85 -14.08
N LEU A 192 4.27 5.40 -13.11
CA LEU A 192 4.85 5.89 -11.85
C LEU A 192 5.43 4.77 -11.01
N LEU A 193 4.73 3.64 -10.87
CA LEU A 193 5.23 2.49 -10.11
C LEU A 193 6.53 1.95 -10.67
N ARG A 194 6.61 1.78 -12.00
CA ARG A 194 7.83 1.35 -12.67
C ARG A 194 8.96 2.37 -12.52
N ALA A 195 8.64 3.66 -12.60
CA ALA A 195 9.62 4.71 -12.32
C ALA A 195 10.20 4.59 -10.91
N ARG A 196 9.34 4.39 -9.88
CA ARG A 196 9.81 4.19 -8.49
C ARG A 196 10.68 2.96 -8.34
N ALA A 197 10.33 1.85 -9.01
CA ALA A 197 11.15 0.64 -9.00
C ALA A 197 12.54 0.89 -9.62
N ILE A 198 12.58 1.46 -10.82
CA ILE A 198 13.80 1.68 -11.61
C ILE A 198 14.73 2.68 -10.92
N GLU A 199 14.23 3.85 -10.58
CA GLU A 199 15.06 4.95 -10.04
C GLU A 199 15.60 4.67 -8.64
N ASN A 200 14.88 3.86 -7.81
CA ASN A 200 15.30 3.49 -6.47
C ASN A 200 15.91 2.08 -6.40
N GLN A 201 15.84 1.34 -7.52
CA GLN A 201 16.37 -0.04 -7.61
C GLN A 201 15.84 -0.93 -6.49
N CYS A 202 14.50 -0.86 -6.30
CA CYS A 202 13.72 -1.59 -5.30
C CYS A 202 12.63 -2.40 -5.98
N TYR A 203 12.19 -3.48 -5.32
CA TYR A 203 10.86 -4.02 -5.62
C TYR A 203 9.78 -3.01 -5.30
N VAL A 204 8.67 -3.06 -6.02
CA VAL A 204 7.44 -2.32 -5.70
C VAL A 204 6.32 -3.32 -5.53
N ILE A 205 5.59 -3.23 -4.41
CA ILE A 205 4.38 -4.01 -4.13
C ILE A 205 3.22 -3.01 -4.03
N ALA A 206 2.34 -2.99 -5.02
CA ALA A 206 1.31 -1.97 -5.18
C ALA A 206 -0.08 -2.60 -5.23
N ALA A 207 -0.76 -2.64 -4.08
CA ALA A 207 -2.14 -3.13 -3.96
C ALA A 207 -3.13 -2.00 -4.23
N GLY A 208 -4.10 -2.22 -5.14
CA GLY A 208 -5.05 -1.21 -5.61
C GLY A 208 -6.51 -1.55 -5.30
N GLN A 209 -7.30 -0.54 -4.93
CA GLN A 209 -8.75 -0.60 -4.98
C GLN A 209 -9.20 -0.68 -6.44
N HIS A 210 -10.29 -1.42 -6.71
CA HIS A 210 -10.82 -1.68 -8.05
C HIS A 210 -12.30 -1.35 -8.16
N GLY A 211 -12.70 -0.87 -9.33
CA GLY A 211 -14.10 -0.78 -9.74
C GLY A 211 -14.87 0.37 -9.09
N PHE A 212 -16.19 0.30 -9.22
CA PHE A 212 -17.13 1.31 -8.72
C PHE A 212 -17.45 1.07 -7.24
N HIS A 213 -17.26 2.11 -6.41
CA HIS A 213 -17.43 2.04 -4.95
C HIS A 213 -18.76 2.64 -4.47
N GLY A 214 -19.41 3.44 -5.32
CA GLY A 214 -20.60 4.25 -5.01
C GLY A 214 -20.36 5.73 -5.29
N GLY A 215 -21.45 6.52 -5.36
CA GLY A 215 -21.38 7.94 -5.72
C GLY A 215 -20.72 8.14 -7.09
N ALA A 216 -19.71 8.98 -7.16
CA ALA A 216 -18.88 9.20 -8.36
C ALA A 216 -17.51 8.48 -8.28
N ARG A 217 -17.29 7.59 -7.30
CA ARG A 217 -15.97 7.07 -7.00
C ARG A 217 -15.70 5.73 -7.69
N THR A 218 -14.71 5.73 -8.58
CA THR A 218 -14.24 4.53 -9.29
C THR A 218 -12.73 4.47 -9.24
N SER A 219 -12.18 3.31 -8.86
CA SER A 219 -10.75 3.04 -8.79
C SER A 219 -10.28 2.17 -9.94
N TYR A 220 -9.03 2.39 -10.36
CA TYR A 220 -8.44 1.78 -11.54
C TYR A 220 -8.10 0.30 -11.37
N GLY A 221 -7.71 -0.14 -10.17
CA GLY A 221 -7.25 -1.51 -9.95
C GLY A 221 -5.84 -1.76 -10.44
N HIS A 222 -5.65 -2.91 -11.05
CA HIS A 222 -4.37 -3.38 -11.57
C HIS A 222 -3.27 -3.39 -10.51
N SER A 223 -3.57 -4.03 -9.36
CA SER A 223 -2.57 -4.34 -8.34
C SER A 223 -1.40 -5.09 -8.95
N MET A 224 -0.15 -4.72 -8.63
CA MET A 224 1.01 -5.33 -9.28
C MET A 224 2.24 -5.39 -8.38
N ILE A 225 3.14 -6.32 -8.71
CA ILE A 225 4.50 -6.41 -8.17
C ILE A 225 5.48 -6.13 -9.30
N ILE A 226 6.46 -5.29 -9.04
CA ILE A 226 7.47 -4.86 -10.00
C ILE A 226 8.85 -5.15 -9.41
N ASP A 227 9.75 -5.68 -10.21
CA ASP A 227 11.11 -5.96 -9.80
C ASP A 227 12.02 -4.71 -9.84
N PRO A 228 13.23 -4.75 -9.26
CA PRO A 228 14.17 -3.62 -9.25
C PRO A 228 14.63 -3.15 -10.64
N TRP A 229 14.40 -3.94 -11.68
CA TRP A 229 14.69 -3.58 -13.06
C TRP A 229 13.53 -2.88 -13.77
N GLY A 230 12.35 -2.84 -13.11
CA GLY A 230 11.12 -2.25 -13.62
C GLY A 230 10.23 -3.21 -14.42
N LEU A 231 10.49 -4.52 -14.35
CA LEU A 231 9.63 -5.52 -14.95
C LEU A 231 8.42 -5.79 -14.03
N VAL A 232 7.21 -5.76 -14.59
CA VAL A 232 6.00 -6.21 -13.89
C VAL A 232 6.04 -7.75 -13.83
N VAL A 233 6.25 -8.29 -12.62
CA VAL A 233 6.41 -9.73 -12.38
C VAL A 233 5.13 -10.41 -11.90
N ALA A 234 4.15 -9.63 -11.44
CA ALA A 234 2.79 -10.08 -11.13
C ALA A 234 1.81 -8.93 -11.30
N ARG A 235 0.59 -9.22 -11.77
CA ARG A 235 -0.48 -8.22 -11.96
C ARG A 235 -1.85 -8.88 -11.82
N CYS A 236 -2.78 -8.22 -11.10
CA CYS A 236 -4.19 -8.59 -11.11
C CYS A 236 -4.86 -8.14 -12.41
N SER A 237 -5.75 -8.96 -12.93
CA SER A 237 -6.71 -8.59 -13.99
C SER A 237 -7.84 -7.73 -13.41
N ASP A 238 -8.85 -7.42 -14.23
CA ASP A 238 -10.07 -6.78 -13.75
C ASP A 238 -10.80 -7.67 -12.74
N GLY A 239 -11.44 -7.04 -11.75
CA GLY A 239 -12.16 -7.74 -10.67
C GLY A 239 -11.35 -7.82 -9.37
N GLU A 240 -11.97 -8.38 -8.34
CA GLU A 240 -11.33 -8.66 -7.08
C GLU A 240 -10.50 -9.95 -7.16
N GLY A 241 -9.37 -9.97 -6.48
CA GLY A 241 -8.48 -11.13 -6.47
C GLY A 241 -7.11 -10.80 -5.89
N PHE A 242 -6.14 -11.63 -6.21
CA PHE A 242 -4.74 -11.40 -5.84
C PHE A 242 -3.79 -11.92 -6.93
N ALA A 243 -2.57 -11.42 -6.91
CA ALA A 243 -1.47 -11.94 -7.71
C ALA A 243 -0.23 -12.06 -6.83
N THR A 244 0.63 -13.05 -7.11
CA THR A 244 1.80 -13.37 -6.29
C THR A 244 3.09 -13.38 -7.09
N ALA A 245 4.20 -13.02 -6.44
CA ALA A 245 5.54 -13.16 -6.97
C ALA A 245 6.54 -13.49 -5.86
N TRP A 246 7.64 -14.16 -6.24
CA TRP A 246 8.81 -14.32 -5.39
C TRP A 246 9.67 -13.06 -5.41
N LEU A 247 10.00 -12.53 -4.25
CA LEU A 247 10.98 -11.45 -4.08
C LEU A 247 12.32 -12.07 -3.69
N ASP A 248 13.36 -11.73 -4.46
CA ASP A 248 14.73 -12.18 -4.19
C ASP A 248 15.58 -10.95 -3.86
N PRO A 249 15.99 -10.75 -2.60
CA PRO A 249 16.84 -9.63 -2.21
C PRO A 249 18.21 -9.62 -2.92
N ASN A 250 18.68 -10.77 -3.40
CA ASN A 250 19.92 -10.82 -4.19
C ASN A 250 19.78 -10.08 -5.53
N LEU A 251 18.58 -10.00 -6.09
CA LEU A 251 18.33 -9.21 -7.30
C LEU A 251 18.54 -7.73 -7.03
N VAL A 252 18.04 -7.19 -5.90
CA VAL A 252 18.29 -5.79 -5.51
C VAL A 252 19.79 -5.52 -5.42
N THR A 253 20.53 -6.38 -4.72
CA THR A 253 21.99 -6.26 -4.56
C THR A 253 22.70 -6.31 -5.93
N SER A 254 22.29 -7.22 -6.81
CA SER A 254 22.89 -7.38 -8.14
C SER A 254 22.62 -6.16 -9.03
N VAL A 255 21.38 -5.66 -9.04
CA VAL A 255 21.00 -4.47 -9.83
C VAL A 255 21.78 -3.25 -9.37
N ARG A 256 21.84 -3.00 -8.04
CA ARG A 256 22.58 -1.85 -7.48
C ARG A 256 24.09 -1.93 -7.74
N ARG A 257 24.69 -3.13 -7.69
CA ARG A 257 26.10 -3.33 -7.99
C ARG A 257 26.41 -3.09 -9.48
N ASN A 258 25.55 -3.59 -10.37
CA ASN A 258 25.80 -3.53 -11.82
C ASN A 258 25.44 -2.18 -12.43
N LEU A 259 24.51 -1.44 -11.84
CA LEU A 259 24.07 -0.11 -12.27
C LEU A 259 23.91 0.80 -11.04
N PRO A 260 25.01 1.31 -10.43
CA PRO A 260 24.99 1.97 -9.12
C PRO A 260 24.43 3.41 -9.21
N CYS A 261 23.19 3.58 -9.67
CA CYS A 261 22.54 4.89 -9.82
C CYS A 261 22.45 5.66 -8.50
N GLY A 262 22.22 4.94 -7.38
CA GLY A 262 22.15 5.53 -6.04
C GLY A 262 23.44 6.23 -5.64
N ASP A 263 24.61 5.62 -5.94
CA ASP A 263 25.92 6.13 -5.61
C ASP A 263 26.36 7.28 -6.54
N HIS A 264 25.86 7.28 -7.79
CA HIS A 264 26.18 8.29 -8.79
C HIS A 264 25.40 9.59 -8.62
N ARG A 265 24.48 9.67 -7.66
CA ARG A 265 23.70 10.89 -7.40
C ARG A 265 24.60 12.05 -6.99
N ARG A 266 24.37 13.22 -7.61
CA ARG A 266 25.09 14.48 -7.31
C ARG A 266 24.26 15.41 -6.42
N PHE A 267 22.94 15.33 -6.53
CA PHE A 267 22.00 16.09 -5.68
C PHE A 267 21.38 15.13 -4.64
N ARG A 268 21.45 15.55 -3.38
CA ARG A 268 20.94 14.79 -2.23
C ARG A 268 19.96 15.64 -1.43
#